data_76a9ba1351bd000e438e9cc039e63295
#
_entry.id   76a9ba1351bd000e438e9cc039e63295
#
_cell.length_a   1.000
_cell.length_b   1.000
_cell.length_c   1.000
_cell.angle_alpha   90.00
_cell.angle_beta   90.00
_cell.angle_gamma   90.00
#
_symmetry.space_group_name_H-M   'P 1'
#
loop_
_entity.id
_entity.type
_entity.pdbx_description
1 polymer ?
#
loop_
_entity_poly.entity_id
_entity_poly.type
_entity_poly.pdbx_seq_one_letter_code
_entity_poly.pdbx_strand_id
1 'polypeptide(L)' 'MKPQTRESMEQLFAARWNVPQAADHCGLTWKEMKITFSEYCRLNPPTYINP' A
#
# COMPACT_ATOMS: atom_id res chain seq x y z
N MET A 1 -11.36 -5.81 2.53
CA MET A 1 -10.23 -5.62 1.57
C MET A 1 -9.91 -6.97 0.94
N LYS A 2 -9.74 -6.98 -0.37
CA LYS A 2 -9.39 -8.21 -1.08
C LYS A 2 -7.96 -8.63 -0.72
N PRO A 3 -7.66 -9.93 -0.74
CA PRO A 3 -6.30 -10.39 -0.41
C PRO A 3 -5.21 -9.76 -1.27
N GLN A 4 -5.46 -9.58 -2.56
CA GLN A 4 -4.49 -8.96 -3.46
C GLN A 4 -4.22 -7.51 -3.10
N THR A 5 -5.27 -6.78 -2.73
CA THR A 5 -5.13 -5.39 -2.33
C THR A 5 -4.34 -5.28 -1.05
N ARG A 6 -4.64 -6.15 -0.10
CA ARG A 6 -3.93 -6.16 1.16
C ARG A 6 -2.45 -6.49 0.96
N GLU A 7 -2.16 -7.46 0.11
CA GLU A 7 -0.78 -7.81 -0.19
C GLU A 7 -0.05 -6.64 -0.82
N SER A 8 -0.69 -5.95 -1.77
CA SER A 8 -0.10 -4.77 -2.40
C SER A 8 0.20 -3.68 -1.36
N MET A 9 -0.71 -3.47 -0.42
CA MET A 9 -0.50 -2.49 0.64
C MET A 9 0.70 -2.87 1.50
N GLU A 10 0.78 -4.14 1.88
CA GLU A 10 1.88 -4.62 2.71
C GLU A 10 3.23 -4.49 2.00
N GLN A 11 3.27 -4.80 0.71
CA GLN A 11 4.52 -4.70 -0.05
C GLN A 11 4.93 -3.23 -0.26
N LEU A 12 3.96 -2.35 -0.49
CA LEU A 12 4.24 -0.92 -0.58
C LEU A 12 4.76 -0.39 0.75
N PHE A 13 4.13 -0.79 1.84
CA PHE A 13 4.50 -0.35 3.18
C PHE A 13 5.92 -0.80 3.53
N ALA A 14 6.29 -1.99 3.09
CA ALA A 14 7.62 -2.54 3.30
C ALA A 14 8.65 -2.02 2.27
N ALA A 15 8.21 -1.16 1.36
CA ALA A 15 9.04 -0.60 0.28
C ALA A 15 9.64 -1.67 -0.63
N ARG A 16 8.93 -2.78 -0.82
CA ARG A 16 9.37 -3.85 -1.71
C ARG A 16 8.83 -3.67 -3.12
N TRP A 17 7.66 -3.04 -3.25
CA TRP A 17 7.03 -2.77 -4.54
C TRP A 17 6.85 -1.28 -4.70
N ASN A 18 6.88 -0.81 -5.95
CA ASN A 18 6.52 0.57 -6.26
C ASN A 18 5.02 0.66 -6.53
N VAL A 19 4.50 1.88 -6.63
CA VAL A 19 3.06 2.11 -6.83
C VAL A 19 2.54 1.45 -8.12
N PRO A 20 3.20 1.58 -9.27
CA PRO A 20 2.72 0.91 -10.49
C PRO A 20 2.63 -0.60 -10.35
N GLN A 21 3.61 -1.21 -9.74
CA GLN A 21 3.64 -2.66 -9.54
C GLN A 21 2.52 -3.11 -8.61
N ALA A 22 2.32 -2.40 -7.52
CA ALA A 22 1.28 -2.73 -6.55
C ALA A 22 -0.12 -2.53 -7.16
N ALA A 23 -0.31 -1.45 -7.91
CA ALA A 23 -1.57 -1.17 -8.57
C ALA A 23 -1.91 -2.26 -9.58
N ASP A 24 -0.93 -2.67 -10.36
CA ASP A 24 -1.11 -3.71 -11.37
C ASP A 24 -1.49 -5.04 -10.71
N HIS A 25 -0.88 -5.36 -9.60
CA HIS A 25 -1.14 -6.62 -8.91
C HIS A 25 -2.59 -6.72 -8.42
N CYS A 26 -3.18 -5.63 -7.97
CA CYS A 26 -4.54 -5.65 -7.45
C CYS A 26 -5.58 -5.06 -8.41
N GLY A 27 -5.17 -4.69 -9.62
CA GLY A 27 -6.09 -4.20 -10.63
C GLY A 27 -6.63 -2.81 -10.40
N LEU A 28 -5.90 -1.98 -9.68
CA LEU A 28 -6.27 -0.59 -9.44
C LEU A 28 -5.49 0.35 -10.34
N THR A 29 -6.03 1.54 -10.56
CA THR A 29 -5.27 2.59 -11.23
C THR A 29 -4.27 3.18 -10.22
N TRP A 30 -3.30 3.93 -10.73
CA TRP A 30 -2.33 4.60 -9.87
C TRP A 30 -3.01 5.54 -8.87
N LYS A 31 -4.03 6.25 -9.35
CA LYS A 31 -4.76 7.20 -8.52
C LYS A 31 -5.49 6.48 -7.39
N GLU A 32 -6.18 5.39 -7.74
CA GLU A 32 -6.88 4.59 -6.75
C GLU A 32 -5.91 3.97 -5.75
N MET A 33 -4.77 3.51 -6.26
CA MET A 33 -3.75 2.92 -5.39
C MET A 33 -3.19 3.94 -4.40
N LYS A 34 -2.93 5.16 -4.85
CA LYS A 34 -2.43 6.21 -3.97
C LYS A 34 -3.42 6.54 -2.85
N ILE A 35 -4.70 6.63 -3.20
CA ILE A 35 -5.74 6.91 -2.23
C ILE A 35 -5.86 5.76 -1.24
N THR A 36 -5.90 4.53 -1.74
CA THR A 36 -6.02 3.34 -0.91
C THR A 36 -4.82 3.20 0.03
N PHE A 37 -3.63 3.41 -0.49
CA PHE A 37 -2.43 3.31 0.33
C PHE A 37 -2.36 4.42 1.38
N SER A 38 -2.80 5.61 1.03
CA SER A 38 -2.88 6.72 1.97
C SER A 38 -3.78 6.37 3.15
N GLU A 39 -4.94 5.78 2.87
CA GLU A 39 -5.85 5.33 3.93
C GLU A 39 -5.26 4.20 4.75
N TYR A 40 -4.58 3.27 4.10
CA TYR A 40 -3.91 2.17 4.79
C TYR A 40 -2.87 2.70 5.77
N CYS A 41 -2.06 3.66 5.34
CA CYS A 41 -1.04 4.26 6.20
C CYS A 41 -1.64 5.02 7.37
N ARG A 42 -2.80 5.62 7.17
CA ARG A 42 -3.49 6.34 8.24
C ARG A 42 -4.04 5.40 9.29
N LEU A 43 -4.54 4.23 8.86
CA LEU A 43 -5.08 3.22 9.78
C LEU A 43 -3.98 2.38 10.41
N ASN A 44 -2.85 2.26 9.74
CA ASN A 44 -1.70 1.49 10.22
C ASN A 44 -0.46 2.35 10.15
N PRO A 45 -0.34 3.36 11.02
CA PRO A 45 0.79 4.26 10.95
C PRO A 45 2.11 3.50 11.19
N PRO A 46 3.14 3.83 10.44
CA PRO A 46 4.44 3.18 10.64
C PRO A 46 4.94 3.47 12.04
N THR A 47 5.41 2.43 12.70
CA THR A 47 5.99 2.58 14.02
C THR A 47 7.45 2.95 13.82
N TYR A 48 7.73 4.22 13.84
CA TYR A 48 9.11 4.67 13.87
C TYR A 48 9.53 4.69 15.30
N ILE A 49 10.47 3.84 15.61
CA ILE A 49 11.10 3.94 16.89
C ILE A 49 12.12 5.04 16.73
N ASN A 50 11.76 6.19 17.21
CA ASN A 50 12.72 7.26 17.29
C ASN A 50 13.47 7.07 18.60
N PRO A 51 14.72 6.81 18.50
CA PRO A 51 15.54 6.79 19.70
C PRO A 51 15.52 8.15 20.35
#